data_0697067590c5fd0a73cf730212039047
#
_entry.id   0697067590c5fd0a73cf730212039047
#
_cell.length_a   1.000
_cell.length_b   1.000
_cell.length_c   1.000
_cell.angle_alpha   90.00
_cell.angle_beta   90.00
_cell.angle_gamma   90.00
#
_symmetry.space_group_name_H-M   'P 1'
#
loop_
_entity.id
_entity.type
_entity.pdbx_description
1 polymer ?
#
loop_
_entity_poly.entity_id
_entity_poly.type
_entity_poly.pdbx_seq_one_letter_code
_entity_poly.pdbx_strand_id
1 'polypeptide(L)'
;MKTISLLFFLFISLAVVSAQNNTSESFFETSDHVKIKYKVAGKGEACLYIPGGPGQGYPSFELLGGNSLEKSMQMVYMDQRGSGKSGTAENYHLDKMIQDIEELRQHLKLKKIFLLAHSFGGIIAANYAKKYPQNTKGLILANVTLHFLNDESVKEQIEYGNSLLQIKNREVSKDSLSSELSKVSSALRKKRIGYKFLTEDIETIKEMDKIDSLHPRIIDFGMAVISKPKDFPEYYADYAPMTKDIKVPVLVITGKRDKAVGTQHYKTFRFPNQKVVSIDGGHLLYYEKNKAFVDTVNRFVNTAK
;
A
#
# COMPACT_ATOMS: atom_id res chain seq x y z
N MET A 1 83.21 -1.40 -4.98
CA MET A 1 81.95 -2.15 -4.75
C MET A 1 80.90 -1.17 -4.23
N LYS A 2 79.97 -0.76 -5.07
CA LYS A 2 78.87 0.15 -4.69
C LYS A 2 77.62 -0.66 -4.55
N THR A 3 77.06 -0.77 -3.33
CA THR A 3 75.79 -1.42 -3.00
C THR A 3 74.67 -0.46 -3.31
N ILE A 4 73.78 -0.85 -4.25
CA ILE A 4 72.53 -0.15 -4.62
C ILE A 4 71.43 -0.73 -3.74
N SER A 5 70.89 0.12 -2.84
CA SER A 5 69.74 -0.21 -1.99
C SER A 5 68.48 0.09 -2.78
N LEU A 6 67.67 -0.94 -3.06
CA LEU A 6 66.44 -0.84 -3.78
C LEU A 6 65.29 -0.62 -2.76
N LEU A 7 64.76 0.60 -2.69
CA LEU A 7 63.62 0.95 -1.89
C LEU A 7 62.32 0.55 -2.68
N PHE A 8 61.61 -0.46 -2.17
CA PHE A 8 60.31 -0.85 -2.64
C PHE A 8 59.25 0.08 -2.02
N PHE A 9 58.70 0.99 -2.81
CA PHE A 9 57.49 1.75 -2.41
C PHE A 9 56.23 0.90 -2.66
N LEU A 10 55.65 0.45 -1.55
CA LEU A 10 54.34 -0.23 -1.57
C LEU A 10 53.25 0.84 -1.67
N PHE A 11 52.67 1.02 -2.85
CA PHE A 11 51.46 1.83 -3.03
C PHE A 11 50.26 1.03 -2.54
N ILE A 12 49.81 1.31 -1.32
CA ILE A 12 48.49 0.86 -0.84
C ILE A 12 47.47 1.83 -1.44
N SER A 13 46.82 1.43 -2.54
CA SER A 13 45.66 2.11 -3.05
C SER A 13 44.47 1.81 -2.12
N LEU A 14 44.13 2.76 -1.25
CA LEU A 14 42.86 2.75 -0.55
C LEU A 14 41.72 2.96 -1.62
N ALA A 15 41.11 1.87 -2.02
CA ALA A 15 39.82 1.96 -2.72
C ALA A 15 38.79 2.49 -1.73
N VAL A 16 38.49 3.78 -1.80
CA VAL A 16 37.32 4.36 -1.16
C VAL A 16 36.11 3.80 -1.90
N VAL A 17 35.52 2.74 -1.35
CA VAL A 17 34.20 2.28 -1.81
C VAL A 17 33.24 3.34 -1.35
N SER A 18 32.98 4.30 -2.21
CA SER A 18 31.83 5.21 -2.09
C SER A 18 30.57 4.34 -2.16
N ALA A 19 29.94 4.14 -1.01
CA ALA A 19 28.59 3.57 -0.97
C ALA A 19 27.65 4.61 -1.60
N GLN A 20 27.59 4.64 -2.92
CA GLN A 20 26.51 5.30 -3.61
C GLN A 20 25.21 4.63 -3.15
N ASN A 21 24.33 5.40 -2.53
CA ASN A 21 22.95 5.05 -2.32
C ASN A 21 22.31 4.93 -3.73
N ASN A 22 22.50 3.79 -4.37
CA ASN A 22 21.84 3.46 -5.62
C ASN A 22 20.38 3.14 -5.30
N THR A 23 19.54 4.17 -5.27
CA THR A 23 18.09 4.07 -5.34
C THR A 23 17.68 3.84 -6.81
N SER A 24 18.20 2.77 -7.43
CA SER A 24 17.85 2.47 -8.82
C SER A 24 16.49 1.78 -8.86
N GLU A 25 15.56 2.36 -9.61
CA GLU A 25 14.35 1.67 -10.05
C GLU A 25 14.77 0.42 -10.83
N SER A 26 14.21 -0.73 -10.43
CA SER A 26 14.56 -2.02 -11.02
C SER A 26 13.30 -2.71 -11.51
N PHE A 27 13.50 -3.68 -12.38
CA PHE A 27 12.43 -4.56 -12.86
C PHE A 27 12.84 -6.01 -12.63
N PHE A 28 11.88 -6.86 -12.30
CA PHE A 28 12.04 -8.29 -12.41
C PHE A 28 10.91 -8.85 -13.27
N GLU A 29 11.14 -9.99 -13.89
CA GLU A 29 10.15 -10.66 -14.71
C GLU A 29 9.55 -11.82 -13.90
N THR A 30 8.23 -11.87 -13.83
CA THR A 30 7.48 -12.95 -13.18
C THR A 30 7.53 -14.23 -14.00
N SER A 31 7.15 -15.37 -13.41
CA SER A 31 7.09 -16.66 -14.09
C SER A 31 6.11 -16.70 -15.28
N ASP A 32 5.15 -15.76 -15.33
CA ASP A 32 4.24 -15.56 -16.45
C ASP A 32 4.59 -14.33 -17.31
N HIS A 33 5.88 -13.94 -17.32
CA HIS A 33 6.48 -12.94 -18.19
C HIS A 33 5.95 -11.49 -18.02
N VAL A 34 5.42 -11.14 -16.87
CA VAL A 34 5.06 -9.77 -16.55
C VAL A 34 6.25 -9.04 -15.91
N LYS A 35 6.64 -7.90 -16.46
CA LYS A 35 7.68 -7.06 -15.87
C LYS A 35 7.11 -6.26 -14.71
N ILE A 36 7.57 -6.52 -13.51
CA ILE A 36 7.18 -5.83 -12.30
C ILE A 36 8.25 -4.81 -11.92
N LYS A 37 7.84 -3.55 -11.83
CA LYS A 37 8.69 -2.48 -11.33
C LYS A 37 8.79 -2.54 -9.81
N TYR A 38 10.01 -2.43 -9.30
CA TYR A 38 10.26 -2.31 -7.87
C TYR A 38 11.42 -1.36 -7.56
N LYS A 39 11.50 -0.94 -6.32
CA LYS A 39 12.60 -0.15 -5.75
C LYS A 39 12.90 -0.69 -4.36
N VAL A 40 14.18 -0.82 -4.02
CA VAL A 40 14.62 -1.14 -2.66
C VAL A 40 15.34 0.06 -2.09
N ALA A 41 14.96 0.50 -0.90
CA ALA A 41 15.57 1.65 -0.23
C ALA A 41 15.62 1.44 1.29
N GLY A 42 16.60 2.09 1.94
CA GLY A 42 16.81 1.94 3.39
C GLY A 42 17.52 0.66 3.78
N LYS A 43 17.62 0.42 5.10
CA LYS A 43 18.28 -0.75 5.70
C LYS A 43 17.52 -1.17 6.95
N GLY A 44 17.54 -2.45 7.27
CA GLY A 44 16.87 -3.03 8.43
C GLY A 44 15.96 -4.19 8.05
N GLU A 45 14.86 -4.34 8.78
CA GLU A 45 13.86 -5.38 8.49
C GLU A 45 13.19 -5.11 7.14
N ALA A 46 13.08 -6.15 6.31
CA ALA A 46 12.46 -6.03 5.01
C ALA A 46 10.93 -5.82 5.12
N CYS A 47 10.45 -4.78 4.47
CA CYS A 47 9.04 -4.43 4.42
C CYS A 47 8.61 -4.13 2.99
N LEU A 48 7.70 -4.94 2.45
CA LEU A 48 7.14 -4.72 1.12
C LEU A 48 5.86 -3.89 1.25
N TYR A 49 5.83 -2.78 0.50
CA TYR A 49 4.65 -1.92 0.41
C TYR A 49 3.70 -2.37 -0.68
N ILE A 50 2.42 -2.51 -0.33
CA ILE A 50 1.33 -2.87 -1.24
C ILE A 50 0.41 -1.66 -1.40
N PRO A 51 0.38 -1.03 -2.59
CA PRO A 51 -0.46 0.11 -2.87
C PRO A 51 -1.95 -0.16 -2.76
N GLY A 52 -2.73 0.90 -2.56
CA GLY A 52 -4.19 0.89 -2.65
C GLY A 52 -4.72 1.06 -4.07
N GLY A 53 -5.85 1.68 -4.18
CA GLY A 53 -6.56 1.94 -5.42
C GLY A 53 -7.88 1.17 -5.48
N PRO A 54 -8.05 0.14 -6.36
CA PRO A 54 -7.04 -0.67 -7.07
C PRO A 54 -6.28 0.09 -8.16
N GLY A 55 -5.04 -0.36 -8.42
CA GLY A 55 -4.25 0.16 -9.55
C GLY A 55 -3.41 1.41 -9.27
N GLN A 56 -3.21 1.80 -8.00
CA GLN A 56 -2.29 2.87 -7.64
C GLN A 56 -0.84 2.38 -7.68
N GLY A 57 0.09 3.23 -8.16
CA GLY A 57 1.52 2.99 -8.05
C GLY A 57 2.07 3.37 -6.67
N TYR A 58 3.29 2.92 -6.35
CA TYR A 58 3.92 3.21 -5.07
C TYR A 58 4.45 4.66 -4.90
N PRO A 59 4.76 5.45 -5.96
CA PRO A 59 5.41 6.75 -5.79
C PRO A 59 4.64 7.71 -4.89
N SER A 60 3.31 7.72 -4.95
CA SER A 60 2.51 8.58 -4.09
C SER A 60 2.73 8.28 -2.60
N PHE A 61 2.79 7.01 -2.20
CA PHE A 61 3.10 6.66 -0.82
C PHE A 61 4.54 7.04 -0.44
N GLU A 62 5.50 6.65 -1.26
CA GLU A 62 6.92 6.92 -1.02
C GLU A 62 7.18 8.41 -0.83
N LEU A 63 6.77 9.23 -1.81
CA LEU A 63 7.11 10.65 -1.87
C LEU A 63 6.24 11.53 -0.96
N LEU A 64 5.07 11.05 -0.55
CA LEU A 64 4.23 11.70 0.47
C LEU A 64 4.57 11.24 1.90
N GLY A 65 5.80 10.82 2.15
CA GLY A 65 6.33 10.58 3.49
C GLY A 65 6.53 9.12 3.88
N GLY A 66 6.12 8.15 3.06
CA GLY A 66 6.42 6.73 3.28
C GLY A 66 7.92 6.43 3.32
N ASN A 67 8.73 7.21 2.58
CA ASN A 67 10.18 7.15 2.60
C ASN A 67 10.81 7.45 3.99
N SER A 68 10.08 8.05 4.90
CA SER A 68 10.55 8.22 6.29
C SER A 68 10.81 6.88 6.99
N LEU A 69 10.19 5.79 6.55
CA LEU A 69 10.43 4.43 7.04
C LEU A 69 11.77 3.85 6.61
N GLU A 70 12.38 4.36 5.54
CA GLU A 70 13.69 3.91 5.03
C GLU A 70 14.83 4.14 6.02
N LYS A 71 14.62 5.02 7.01
CA LYS A 71 15.59 5.28 8.09
C LYS A 71 15.74 4.08 9.02
N SER A 72 14.77 3.18 9.09
CA SER A 72 14.68 2.08 10.06
C SER A 72 14.32 0.73 9.45
N MET A 73 13.88 0.70 8.20
CA MET A 73 13.46 -0.50 7.49
C MET A 73 14.09 -0.56 6.09
N GLN A 74 14.29 -1.76 5.58
CA GLN A 74 14.53 -1.98 4.17
C GLN A 74 13.18 -2.01 3.46
N MET A 75 12.79 -0.88 2.90
CA MET A 75 11.52 -0.76 2.15
C MET A 75 11.68 -1.37 0.76
N VAL A 76 10.72 -2.20 0.39
CA VAL A 76 10.57 -2.73 -0.97
C VAL A 76 9.26 -2.15 -1.51
N TYR A 77 9.38 -1.20 -2.41
CA TYR A 77 8.25 -0.63 -3.12
C TYR A 77 8.02 -1.42 -4.41
N MET A 78 6.78 -1.76 -4.73
CA MET A 78 6.45 -2.40 -6.00
C MET A 78 5.20 -1.78 -6.61
N ASP A 79 5.20 -1.64 -7.92
CA ASP A 79 3.97 -1.43 -8.68
C ASP A 79 3.34 -2.78 -8.98
N GLN A 80 2.05 -2.93 -8.69
CA GLN A 80 1.32 -4.16 -9.03
C GLN A 80 1.27 -4.36 -10.55
N ARG A 81 1.15 -5.61 -11.03
CA ARG A 81 0.90 -5.87 -12.45
C ARG A 81 -0.26 -5.01 -12.97
N GLY A 82 -0.14 -4.45 -14.15
CA GLY A 82 -1.14 -3.54 -14.71
C GLY A 82 -1.28 -2.20 -14.00
N SER A 83 -0.28 -1.80 -13.20
CA SER A 83 -0.29 -0.55 -12.44
C SER A 83 1.06 0.13 -12.49
N GLY A 84 1.08 1.45 -12.34
CA GLY A 84 2.31 2.23 -12.30
C GLY A 84 3.14 2.06 -13.56
N LYS A 85 4.39 1.64 -13.40
CA LYS A 85 5.29 1.32 -14.51
C LYS A 85 5.50 -0.21 -14.68
N SER A 86 4.75 -1.04 -13.95
CA SER A 86 4.72 -2.49 -14.20
C SER A 86 4.00 -2.82 -15.50
N GLY A 87 4.34 -3.95 -16.10
CA GLY A 87 3.73 -4.39 -17.35
C GLY A 87 2.23 -4.69 -17.22
N THR A 88 1.53 -4.59 -18.34
CA THR A 88 0.17 -5.13 -18.49
C THR A 88 0.19 -6.66 -18.41
N ALA A 89 -0.94 -7.25 -18.09
CA ALA A 89 -1.09 -8.71 -17.99
C ALA A 89 -2.47 -9.13 -18.53
N GLU A 90 -2.57 -10.39 -18.94
CA GLU A 90 -3.86 -11.00 -19.28
C GLU A 90 -4.66 -11.39 -18.04
N ASN A 91 -3.95 -11.63 -16.92
CA ASN A 91 -4.52 -12.12 -15.69
C ASN A 91 -4.23 -11.18 -14.51
N TYR A 92 -5.29 -10.58 -13.97
CA TYR A 92 -5.29 -9.69 -12.80
C TYR A 92 -5.96 -10.31 -11.57
N HIS A 93 -6.23 -11.62 -11.56
CA HIS A 93 -6.83 -12.29 -10.42
C HIS A 93 -5.95 -12.21 -9.16
N LEU A 94 -6.58 -12.25 -8.00
CA LEU A 94 -5.93 -12.06 -6.72
C LEU A 94 -4.77 -13.04 -6.45
N ASP A 95 -4.89 -14.28 -6.92
CA ASP A 95 -3.84 -15.30 -6.78
C ASP A 95 -2.55 -14.92 -7.51
N LYS A 96 -2.65 -14.21 -8.65
CA LYS A 96 -1.50 -13.68 -9.40
C LYS A 96 -0.85 -12.49 -8.68
N MET A 97 -1.66 -11.58 -8.11
CA MET A 97 -1.12 -10.49 -7.29
C MET A 97 -0.32 -11.02 -6.10
N ILE A 98 -0.82 -12.08 -5.46
CA ILE A 98 -0.14 -12.75 -4.35
C ILE A 98 1.12 -13.47 -4.83
N GLN A 99 1.08 -14.09 -6.00
CA GLN A 99 2.21 -14.77 -6.61
C GLN A 99 3.33 -13.79 -6.93
N ASP A 100 3.04 -12.61 -7.48
CA ASP A 100 4.03 -11.57 -7.79
C ASP A 100 4.81 -11.13 -6.54
N ILE A 101 4.12 -10.97 -5.42
CA ILE A 101 4.77 -10.62 -4.15
C ILE A 101 5.73 -11.72 -3.72
N GLU A 102 5.32 -12.99 -3.82
CA GLU A 102 6.16 -14.12 -3.44
C GLU A 102 7.38 -14.25 -4.38
N GLU A 103 7.19 -14.10 -5.68
CA GLU A 103 8.27 -14.13 -6.65
C GLU A 103 9.25 -12.97 -6.46
N LEU A 104 8.77 -11.75 -6.17
CA LEU A 104 9.63 -10.62 -5.83
C LEU A 104 10.42 -10.88 -4.54
N ARG A 105 9.77 -11.43 -3.50
CA ARG A 105 10.45 -11.84 -2.26
C ARG A 105 11.59 -12.82 -2.54
N GLN A 106 11.33 -13.83 -3.38
CA GLN A 106 12.33 -14.85 -3.76
C GLN A 106 13.46 -14.23 -4.60
N HIS A 107 13.11 -13.40 -5.59
CA HIS A 107 14.08 -12.67 -6.42
C HIS A 107 15.06 -11.85 -5.58
N LEU A 108 14.55 -11.17 -4.53
CA LEU A 108 15.35 -10.39 -3.59
C LEU A 108 16.00 -11.25 -2.49
N LYS A 109 15.81 -12.57 -2.50
CA LYS A 109 16.34 -13.54 -1.52
C LYS A 109 15.97 -13.19 -0.07
N LEU A 110 14.80 -12.60 0.15
CA LEU A 110 14.30 -12.25 1.47
C LEU A 110 13.68 -13.48 2.14
N LYS A 111 14.08 -13.78 3.38
CA LYS A 111 13.55 -14.96 4.12
C LYS A 111 12.10 -14.74 4.54
N LYS A 112 11.87 -13.69 5.31
CA LYS A 112 10.54 -13.25 5.75
C LYS A 112 10.43 -11.74 5.58
N ILE A 113 9.24 -11.26 5.30
CA ILE A 113 8.97 -9.84 5.08
C ILE A 113 7.81 -9.35 5.94
N PHE A 114 7.88 -8.11 6.39
CA PHE A 114 6.68 -7.36 6.74
C PHE A 114 5.96 -6.96 5.46
N LEU A 115 4.63 -6.93 5.52
CA LEU A 115 3.80 -6.35 4.47
C LEU A 115 3.13 -5.10 5.03
N LEU A 116 3.41 -3.95 4.43
CA LEU A 116 2.72 -2.71 4.70
C LEU A 116 1.73 -2.46 3.58
N ALA A 117 0.45 -2.55 3.89
CA ALA A 117 -0.62 -2.33 2.93
C ALA A 117 -1.40 -1.06 3.25
N HIS A 118 -1.82 -0.36 2.21
CA HIS A 118 -2.72 0.78 2.31
C HIS A 118 -4.02 0.51 1.56
N SER A 119 -5.16 0.92 2.15
CA SER A 119 -6.45 0.91 1.48
C SER A 119 -6.82 -0.48 0.89
N PHE A 120 -7.13 -0.55 -0.39
CA PHE A 120 -7.42 -1.78 -1.13
C PHE A 120 -6.30 -2.84 -1.03
N GLY A 121 -5.05 -2.41 -0.89
CA GLY A 121 -3.90 -3.33 -0.73
C GLY A 121 -4.03 -4.28 0.46
N GLY A 122 -4.89 -3.98 1.44
CA GLY A 122 -5.19 -4.85 2.57
C GLY A 122 -5.72 -6.22 2.16
N ILE A 123 -6.55 -6.29 1.13
CA ILE A 123 -7.09 -7.55 0.58
C ILE A 123 -5.93 -8.44 0.12
N ILE A 124 -4.99 -7.87 -0.63
CA ILE A 124 -3.83 -8.61 -1.16
C ILE A 124 -2.91 -9.06 -0.03
N ALA A 125 -2.60 -8.15 0.93
CA ALA A 125 -1.72 -8.45 2.05
C ALA A 125 -2.27 -9.55 2.98
N ALA A 126 -3.56 -9.49 3.31
CA ALA A 126 -4.20 -10.49 4.16
C ALA A 126 -4.22 -11.88 3.49
N ASN A 127 -4.53 -11.94 2.19
CA ASN A 127 -4.53 -13.19 1.44
C ASN A 127 -3.11 -13.73 1.22
N TYR A 128 -2.09 -12.87 1.03
CA TYR A 128 -0.70 -13.31 1.03
C TYR A 128 -0.30 -13.93 2.37
N ALA A 129 -0.58 -13.26 3.48
CA ALA A 129 -0.23 -13.77 4.81
C ALA A 129 -0.97 -15.08 5.16
N LYS A 130 -2.20 -15.28 4.67
CA LYS A 130 -2.93 -16.54 4.80
C LYS A 130 -2.27 -17.66 3.99
N LYS A 131 -1.81 -17.37 2.77
CA LYS A 131 -1.20 -18.34 1.85
C LYS A 131 0.25 -18.66 2.24
N TYR A 132 1.01 -17.66 2.68
CA TYR A 132 2.45 -17.76 2.98
C TYR A 132 2.79 -17.30 4.42
N PRO A 133 2.17 -17.90 5.46
CA PRO A 133 2.42 -17.47 6.84
C PRO A 133 3.88 -17.65 7.26
N GLN A 134 4.57 -18.66 6.73
CA GLN A 134 5.99 -18.92 6.99
C GLN A 134 6.93 -17.86 6.43
N ASN A 135 6.50 -17.11 5.39
CA ASN A 135 7.27 -16.06 4.71
C ASN A 135 6.88 -14.66 5.19
N THR A 136 5.80 -14.57 6.00
CA THR A 136 5.28 -13.31 6.54
C THR A 136 5.81 -13.10 7.95
N LYS A 137 6.51 -11.98 8.18
CA LYS A 137 7.01 -11.59 9.51
C LYS A 137 5.93 -10.87 10.32
N GLY A 138 5.08 -10.10 9.65
CA GLY A 138 3.95 -9.39 10.21
C GLY A 138 3.22 -8.56 9.17
N LEU A 139 2.01 -8.11 9.51
CA LEU A 139 1.18 -7.23 8.69
C LEU A 139 1.11 -5.84 9.33
N ILE A 140 1.22 -4.81 8.50
CA ILE A 140 0.97 -3.41 8.85
C ILE A 140 -0.13 -2.92 7.92
N LEU A 141 -1.33 -2.79 8.46
CA LEU A 141 -2.56 -2.50 7.72
C LEU A 141 -2.98 -1.06 7.99
N ALA A 142 -2.64 -0.15 7.07
CA ALA A 142 -2.89 1.28 7.20
C ALA A 142 -4.16 1.67 6.42
N ASN A 143 -5.22 2.03 7.12
CA ASN A 143 -6.50 2.44 6.51
C ASN A 143 -6.96 1.46 5.42
N VAL A 144 -6.88 0.15 5.70
CA VAL A 144 -7.20 -0.88 4.71
C VAL A 144 -8.66 -1.25 4.72
N THR A 145 -9.14 -1.73 3.55
CA THR A 145 -10.36 -2.52 3.48
C THR A 145 -10.01 -4.01 3.33
N LEU A 146 -10.82 -4.87 3.96
CA LEU A 146 -10.86 -6.31 3.76
C LEU A 146 -12.17 -6.77 3.14
N HIS A 147 -13.02 -5.83 2.77
CA HIS A 147 -14.26 -6.04 2.05
C HIS A 147 -14.54 -4.78 1.23
N PHE A 148 -14.06 -4.79 -0.02
CA PHE A 148 -14.16 -3.62 -0.90
C PHE A 148 -15.62 -3.32 -1.22
N LEU A 149 -16.01 -2.05 -1.07
CA LEU A 149 -17.38 -1.57 -1.25
C LEU A 149 -18.42 -2.30 -0.39
N ASN A 150 -18.06 -2.67 0.87
CA ASN A 150 -19.03 -3.22 1.79
C ASN A 150 -20.18 -2.22 2.09
N ASP A 151 -21.36 -2.76 2.37
CA ASP A 151 -22.59 -1.98 2.52
C ASP A 151 -22.49 -0.86 3.57
N GLU A 152 -21.83 -1.12 4.72
CA GLU A 152 -21.68 -0.15 5.82
C GLU A 152 -20.79 1.03 5.43
N SER A 153 -19.62 0.73 4.86
CA SER A 153 -18.71 1.78 4.39
C SER A 153 -19.33 2.59 3.25
N VAL A 154 -20.06 1.94 2.35
CA VAL A 154 -20.78 2.62 1.25
C VAL A 154 -21.86 3.55 1.80
N LYS A 155 -22.64 3.12 2.80
CA LYS A 155 -23.62 3.98 3.47
C LYS A 155 -22.95 5.19 4.12
N GLU A 156 -21.86 4.97 4.89
CA GLU A 156 -21.09 6.07 5.51
C GLU A 156 -20.57 7.06 4.45
N GLN A 157 -20.11 6.59 3.30
CA GLN A 157 -19.67 7.44 2.20
C GLN A 157 -20.81 8.24 1.60
N ILE A 158 -21.99 7.63 1.37
CA ILE A 158 -23.17 8.31 0.86
C ILE A 158 -23.62 9.41 1.84
N GLU A 159 -23.72 9.09 3.14
CA GLU A 159 -24.14 10.03 4.17
C GLU A 159 -23.18 11.22 4.27
N TYR A 160 -21.88 10.94 4.29
CA TYR A 160 -20.86 11.99 4.32
C TYR A 160 -20.88 12.83 3.04
N GLY A 161 -20.98 12.20 1.87
CA GLY A 161 -21.07 12.90 0.60
C GLY A 161 -22.30 13.80 0.50
N ASN A 162 -23.45 13.31 0.97
CA ASN A 162 -24.69 14.10 1.04
C ASN A 162 -24.54 15.31 1.98
N SER A 163 -23.86 15.14 3.13
CA SER A 163 -23.60 16.25 4.03
C SER A 163 -22.75 17.34 3.36
N LEU A 164 -21.74 16.99 2.59
CA LEU A 164 -20.92 17.92 1.80
C LEU A 164 -21.72 18.62 0.69
N LEU A 165 -22.70 17.94 0.13
CA LEU A 165 -23.60 18.47 -0.90
C LEU A 165 -24.78 19.26 -0.33
N GLN A 166 -24.96 19.26 0.99
CA GLN A 166 -26.12 19.82 1.70
C GLN A 166 -27.45 19.17 1.29
N ILE A 167 -27.38 17.87 1.01
CA ILE A 167 -28.54 17.02 0.67
C ILE A 167 -28.96 16.28 1.95
N LYS A 168 -30.28 16.26 2.21
CA LYS A 168 -30.82 15.47 3.33
C LYS A 168 -30.63 13.97 3.09
N ASN A 169 -30.04 13.28 4.06
CA ASN A 169 -29.90 11.83 4.01
C ASN A 169 -31.29 11.17 4.01
N ARG A 170 -31.39 10.10 3.23
CA ARG A 170 -32.57 9.23 3.16
C ARG A 170 -32.11 7.79 3.30
N GLU A 171 -32.99 6.92 3.68
CA GLU A 171 -32.73 5.49 3.68
C GLU A 171 -32.50 5.00 2.23
N VAL A 172 -31.42 4.25 2.05
CA VAL A 172 -31.05 3.69 0.75
C VAL A 172 -31.08 2.16 0.87
N SER A 173 -31.88 1.52 0.03
CA SER A 173 -31.95 0.06 -0.02
C SER A 173 -30.62 -0.52 -0.45
N LYS A 174 -30.31 -1.74 -0.03
CA LYS A 174 -29.06 -2.44 -0.35
C LYS A 174 -28.80 -2.48 -1.86
N ASP A 175 -29.82 -2.80 -2.65
CA ASP A 175 -29.72 -2.91 -4.11
C ASP A 175 -29.43 -1.57 -4.80
N SER A 176 -29.67 -0.46 -4.12
CA SER A 176 -29.45 0.90 -4.63
C SER A 176 -28.15 1.54 -4.17
N LEU A 177 -27.41 0.93 -3.22
CA LEU A 177 -26.21 1.52 -2.63
C LEU A 177 -25.16 1.92 -3.67
N SER A 178 -24.83 1.01 -4.58
CA SER A 178 -23.82 1.26 -5.61
C SER A 178 -24.21 2.41 -6.55
N SER A 179 -25.49 2.46 -6.98
CA SER A 179 -25.98 3.53 -7.85
C SER A 179 -26.02 4.88 -7.13
N GLU A 180 -26.41 4.90 -5.85
CA GLU A 180 -26.46 6.12 -5.07
C GLU A 180 -25.04 6.65 -4.76
N LEU A 181 -24.09 5.78 -4.39
CA LEU A 181 -22.69 6.16 -4.23
C LEU A 181 -22.14 6.76 -5.53
N SER A 182 -22.45 6.18 -6.67
CA SER A 182 -22.02 6.69 -7.98
C SER A 182 -22.56 8.11 -8.24
N LYS A 183 -23.84 8.36 -7.93
CA LYS A 183 -24.45 9.69 -8.06
C LYS A 183 -23.78 10.72 -7.15
N VAL A 184 -23.62 10.39 -5.87
CA VAL A 184 -22.97 11.25 -4.87
C VAL A 184 -21.54 11.55 -5.29
N SER A 185 -20.77 10.54 -5.65
CA SER A 185 -19.38 10.69 -6.10
C SER A 185 -19.27 11.56 -7.36
N SER A 186 -20.18 11.40 -8.31
CA SER A 186 -20.24 12.23 -9.52
C SER A 186 -20.56 13.70 -9.18
N ALA A 187 -21.50 13.95 -8.26
CA ALA A 187 -21.85 15.30 -7.83
C ALA A 187 -20.67 15.98 -7.09
N LEU A 188 -20.00 15.26 -6.21
CA LEU A 188 -18.80 15.76 -5.51
C LEU A 188 -17.64 16.06 -6.47
N ARG A 189 -17.46 15.23 -7.50
CA ARG A 189 -16.46 15.44 -8.54
C ARG A 189 -16.75 16.71 -9.34
N LYS A 190 -18.01 16.93 -9.74
CA LYS A 190 -18.44 18.16 -10.43
C LYS A 190 -18.15 19.41 -9.60
N LYS A 191 -18.31 19.34 -8.28
CA LYS A 191 -17.97 20.43 -7.33
C LYS A 191 -16.48 20.49 -6.95
N ARG A 192 -15.65 19.57 -7.45
CA ARG A 192 -14.22 19.44 -7.13
C ARG A 192 -13.92 19.25 -5.63
N ILE A 193 -14.82 18.59 -4.89
CA ILE A 193 -14.70 18.30 -3.46
C ILE A 193 -14.70 16.80 -3.15
N GLY A 194 -14.59 15.93 -4.17
CA GLY A 194 -14.52 14.47 -3.99
C GLY A 194 -13.30 14.00 -3.20
N TYR A 195 -12.24 14.82 -3.18
CA TYR A 195 -11.04 14.54 -2.40
C TYR A 195 -11.29 14.42 -0.89
N LYS A 196 -12.40 14.99 -0.39
CA LYS A 196 -12.74 14.97 1.03
C LYS A 196 -13.02 13.57 1.59
N PHE A 197 -13.20 12.58 0.74
CA PHE A 197 -13.18 11.17 1.18
C PHE A 197 -11.79 10.73 1.65
N LEU A 198 -10.73 11.31 1.09
CA LEU A 198 -9.34 10.94 1.38
C LEU A 198 -8.72 11.81 2.48
N THR A 199 -8.96 13.13 2.40
CA THR A 199 -8.33 14.12 3.28
C THR A 199 -9.19 15.39 3.39
N GLU A 200 -9.06 16.09 4.50
CA GLU A 200 -9.66 17.43 4.65
C GLU A 200 -8.82 18.53 3.97
N ASP A 201 -7.55 18.25 3.69
CA ASP A 201 -6.61 19.22 3.15
C ASP A 201 -6.42 19.06 1.65
N ILE A 202 -6.83 20.09 0.89
CA ILE A 202 -6.67 20.14 -0.57
C ILE A 202 -5.20 20.17 -1.01
N GLU A 203 -4.29 20.70 -0.19
CA GLU A 203 -2.87 20.75 -0.55
C GLU A 203 -2.27 19.35 -0.61
N THR A 204 -2.72 18.43 0.25
CA THR A 204 -2.37 17.00 0.16
C THR A 204 -2.67 16.43 -1.22
N ILE A 205 -3.83 16.76 -1.78
CA ILE A 205 -4.24 16.27 -3.11
C ILE A 205 -3.42 16.92 -4.21
N LYS A 206 -3.13 18.22 -4.11
CA LYS A 206 -2.29 18.90 -5.10
C LYS A 206 -0.88 18.30 -5.17
N GLU A 207 -0.28 17.97 -4.01
CA GLU A 207 1.01 17.30 -3.98
C GLU A 207 0.92 15.88 -4.55
N MET A 208 -0.14 15.13 -4.25
CA MET A 208 -0.37 13.81 -4.84
C MET A 208 -0.54 13.88 -6.36
N ASP A 209 -1.35 14.81 -6.87
CA ASP A 209 -1.55 15.02 -8.30
C ASP A 209 -0.25 15.42 -9.01
N LYS A 210 0.57 16.24 -8.36
CA LYS A 210 1.90 16.63 -8.87
C LYS A 210 2.81 15.40 -8.98
N ILE A 211 2.87 14.55 -7.95
CA ILE A 211 3.64 13.31 -7.97
C ILE A 211 3.13 12.41 -9.10
N ASP A 212 1.82 12.21 -9.20
CA ASP A 212 1.21 11.37 -10.23
C ASP A 212 1.50 11.91 -11.65
N SER A 213 1.56 13.24 -11.82
CA SER A 213 1.90 13.86 -13.12
C SER A 213 3.36 13.63 -13.51
N LEU A 214 4.27 13.55 -12.54
CA LEU A 214 5.70 13.28 -12.76
C LEU A 214 6.00 11.79 -12.92
N HIS A 215 5.06 10.93 -12.51
CA HIS A 215 5.16 9.48 -12.59
C HIS A 215 4.00 8.87 -13.40
N PRO A 216 4.00 9.06 -14.72
CA PRO A 216 2.95 8.50 -15.59
C PRO A 216 2.80 7.00 -15.34
N ARG A 217 1.55 6.56 -15.28
CA ARG A 217 1.23 5.19 -14.89
C ARG A 217 0.16 4.56 -15.79
N ILE A 218 0.25 3.26 -15.98
CA ILE A 218 -0.87 2.46 -16.45
C ILE A 218 -1.82 2.16 -15.28
N ILE A 219 -3.09 1.98 -15.59
CA ILE A 219 -4.17 1.75 -14.61
C ILE A 219 -5.02 0.53 -14.96
N ASP A 220 -4.49 -0.36 -15.78
CA ASP A 220 -5.22 -1.50 -16.38
C ASP A 220 -5.82 -2.42 -15.32
N PHE A 221 -5.05 -2.72 -14.26
CA PHE A 221 -5.56 -3.50 -13.14
C PHE A 221 -6.77 -2.82 -12.47
N GLY A 222 -6.64 -1.55 -12.14
CA GLY A 222 -7.74 -0.80 -11.51
C GLY A 222 -8.96 -0.72 -12.41
N MET A 223 -8.74 -0.47 -13.69
CA MET A 223 -9.83 -0.43 -14.67
C MET A 223 -10.50 -1.79 -14.86
N ALA A 224 -9.73 -2.88 -14.90
CA ALA A 224 -10.28 -4.23 -15.02
C ALA A 224 -11.18 -4.56 -13.82
N VAL A 225 -10.70 -4.38 -12.59
CA VAL A 225 -11.45 -4.68 -11.37
C VAL A 225 -12.73 -3.83 -11.25
N ILE A 226 -12.64 -2.50 -11.51
CA ILE A 226 -13.78 -1.60 -11.32
C ILE A 226 -14.81 -1.72 -12.44
N SER A 227 -14.38 -1.88 -13.70
CA SER A 227 -15.31 -1.94 -14.83
C SER A 227 -15.92 -3.32 -15.06
N LYS A 228 -15.28 -4.38 -14.56
CA LYS A 228 -15.72 -5.76 -14.73
C LYS A 228 -15.81 -6.53 -13.40
N PRO A 229 -16.60 -6.05 -12.42
CA PRO A 229 -16.63 -6.65 -11.07
C PRO A 229 -17.05 -8.12 -11.05
N LYS A 230 -17.82 -8.56 -12.05
CA LYS A 230 -18.25 -9.97 -12.18
C LYS A 230 -17.12 -10.90 -12.61
N ASP A 231 -16.10 -10.38 -13.31
CA ASP A 231 -14.94 -11.15 -13.73
C ASP A 231 -13.90 -11.29 -12.59
N PHE A 232 -13.97 -10.40 -11.59
CA PHE A 232 -13.05 -10.34 -10.45
C PHE A 232 -13.79 -10.36 -9.09
N PRO A 233 -14.68 -11.33 -8.83
CA PRO A 233 -15.52 -11.35 -7.61
C PRO A 233 -14.70 -11.46 -6.33
N GLU A 234 -13.49 -12.01 -6.37
CA GLU A 234 -12.60 -12.17 -5.24
C GLU A 234 -12.17 -10.83 -4.62
N TYR A 235 -12.13 -9.73 -5.39
CA TYR A 235 -11.81 -8.43 -4.83
C TYR A 235 -12.97 -7.78 -4.06
N TYR A 236 -14.18 -8.31 -4.23
CA TYR A 236 -15.39 -7.84 -3.55
C TYR A 236 -15.83 -8.78 -2.42
N ALA A 237 -15.11 -9.89 -2.23
CA ALA A 237 -15.41 -10.83 -1.16
C ALA A 237 -15.09 -10.23 0.23
N ASP A 238 -15.80 -10.70 1.26
CA ASP A 238 -15.52 -10.35 2.64
C ASP A 238 -14.42 -11.24 3.23
N TYR A 239 -13.25 -10.67 3.42
CA TYR A 239 -12.09 -11.35 4.02
C TYR A 239 -11.96 -11.10 5.52
N ALA A 240 -12.81 -10.28 6.15
CA ALA A 240 -12.73 -10.03 7.59
C ALA A 240 -12.90 -11.32 8.43
N PRO A 241 -13.81 -12.25 8.12
CA PRO A 241 -13.92 -13.52 8.84
C PRO A 241 -12.68 -14.40 8.77
N MET A 242 -11.94 -14.38 7.65
CA MET A 242 -10.73 -15.16 7.45
C MET A 242 -9.58 -14.70 8.36
N THR A 243 -9.60 -13.47 8.84
CA THR A 243 -8.49 -12.90 9.61
C THR A 243 -8.22 -13.63 10.92
N LYS A 244 -9.21 -14.33 11.51
CA LYS A 244 -9.04 -15.19 12.70
C LYS A 244 -8.00 -16.31 12.51
N ASP A 245 -7.75 -16.70 11.27
CA ASP A 245 -6.83 -17.78 10.92
C ASP A 245 -5.40 -17.28 10.66
N ILE A 246 -5.18 -15.97 10.52
CA ILE A 246 -3.87 -15.36 10.29
C ILE A 246 -3.20 -15.10 11.64
N LYS A 247 -2.17 -15.91 11.96
CA LYS A 247 -1.53 -15.94 13.29
C LYS A 247 -0.30 -15.05 13.40
N VAL A 248 0.19 -14.46 12.29
CA VAL A 248 1.32 -13.53 12.34
C VAL A 248 0.96 -12.27 13.14
N PRO A 249 1.94 -11.54 13.70
CA PRO A 249 1.68 -10.25 14.32
C PRO A 249 1.03 -9.26 13.34
N VAL A 250 0.03 -8.50 13.80
CA VAL A 250 -0.70 -7.55 12.95
C VAL A 250 -0.81 -6.19 13.65
N LEU A 251 -0.39 -5.14 12.96
CA LEU A 251 -0.68 -3.77 13.32
C LEU A 251 -1.78 -3.23 12.40
N VAL A 252 -2.88 -2.79 12.97
CA VAL A 252 -3.94 -2.07 12.27
C VAL A 252 -3.83 -0.59 12.64
N ILE A 253 -3.56 0.26 11.65
CA ILE A 253 -3.55 1.73 11.82
C ILE A 253 -4.79 2.28 11.13
N THR A 254 -5.62 3.01 11.86
CA THR A 254 -6.87 3.58 11.33
C THR A 254 -6.96 5.07 11.57
N GLY A 255 -7.41 5.80 10.57
CA GLY A 255 -7.71 7.23 10.66
C GLY A 255 -9.11 7.45 11.26
N LYS A 256 -9.21 8.30 12.31
CA LYS A 256 -10.51 8.61 12.92
C LYS A 256 -11.47 9.28 11.96
N ARG A 257 -10.96 9.91 10.90
CA ARG A 257 -11.73 10.62 9.87
C ARG A 257 -11.62 9.97 8.49
N ASP A 258 -11.22 8.71 8.43
CA ASP A 258 -11.12 7.98 7.17
C ASP A 258 -12.52 7.69 6.58
N LYS A 259 -12.89 8.42 5.55
CA LYS A 259 -14.16 8.27 4.84
C LYS A 259 -14.04 7.41 3.58
N ALA A 260 -12.83 7.00 3.21
CA ALA A 260 -12.62 6.18 2.01
C ALA A 260 -12.93 4.70 2.25
N VAL A 261 -12.56 4.16 3.41
CA VAL A 261 -12.83 2.76 3.77
C VAL A 261 -13.84 2.61 4.91
N GLY A 262 -14.28 3.73 5.49
CA GLY A 262 -15.18 3.77 6.63
C GLY A 262 -14.45 3.77 7.97
N THR A 263 -14.96 4.61 8.89
CA THR A 263 -14.31 4.84 10.20
C THR A 263 -14.39 3.65 11.14
N GLN A 264 -15.24 2.67 10.85
CA GLN A 264 -15.52 1.53 11.72
C GLN A 264 -15.12 0.18 11.10
N HIS A 265 -14.76 0.14 9.82
CA HIS A 265 -14.50 -1.13 9.09
C HIS A 265 -13.46 -2.01 9.81
N TYR A 266 -12.39 -1.44 10.37
CA TYR A 266 -11.36 -2.18 11.10
C TYR A 266 -11.90 -3.01 12.28
N LYS A 267 -13.06 -2.69 12.82
CA LYS A 267 -13.71 -3.44 13.93
C LYS A 267 -14.21 -4.81 13.51
N THR A 268 -14.35 -5.05 12.21
CA THR A 268 -14.71 -6.37 11.67
C THR A 268 -13.54 -7.35 11.67
N PHE A 269 -12.29 -6.85 11.79
CA PHE A 269 -11.08 -7.67 11.75
C PHE A 269 -10.93 -8.51 13.03
N ARG A 270 -10.48 -9.76 12.90
CA ARG A 270 -10.42 -10.75 13.98
C ARG A 270 -9.04 -11.41 14.09
N PHE A 271 -7.96 -10.71 13.73
CA PHE A 271 -6.61 -11.27 13.86
C PHE A 271 -6.30 -11.58 15.33
N PRO A 272 -5.84 -12.81 15.66
CA PRO A 272 -5.56 -13.19 17.05
C PRO A 272 -4.47 -12.35 17.72
N ASN A 273 -3.50 -11.88 16.93
CA ASN A 273 -2.34 -11.12 17.39
C ASN A 273 -2.36 -9.69 16.85
N GLN A 274 -3.52 -9.02 16.89
CA GLN A 274 -3.63 -7.65 16.40
C GLN A 274 -3.41 -6.60 17.49
N LYS A 275 -2.73 -5.53 17.09
CA LYS A 275 -2.69 -4.25 17.79
C LYS A 275 -3.37 -3.20 16.92
N VAL A 276 -4.34 -2.50 17.48
CA VAL A 276 -5.04 -1.41 16.78
C VAL A 276 -4.55 -0.08 17.32
N VAL A 277 -4.20 0.84 16.41
CA VAL A 277 -3.82 2.22 16.73
C VAL A 277 -4.66 3.17 15.89
N SER A 278 -5.43 4.02 16.55
CA SER A 278 -6.25 5.03 15.91
C SER A 278 -5.55 6.39 15.95
N ILE A 279 -5.34 6.99 14.78
CA ILE A 279 -4.68 8.29 14.62
C ILE A 279 -5.73 9.32 14.18
N ASP A 280 -5.61 10.54 14.71
CA ASP A 280 -6.52 11.63 14.33
C ASP A 280 -6.12 12.22 12.96
N GLY A 281 -6.59 11.59 11.89
CA GLY A 281 -6.35 11.94 10.50
C GLY A 281 -7.33 11.23 9.57
N GLY A 282 -7.23 11.50 8.27
CA GLY A 282 -8.03 10.92 7.19
C GLY A 282 -7.45 9.62 6.65
N HIS A 283 -7.62 9.41 5.35
CA HIS A 283 -7.16 8.19 4.66
C HIS A 283 -5.65 8.17 4.41
N LEU A 284 -5.00 9.33 4.28
CA LEU A 284 -3.60 9.46 3.91
C LEU A 284 -2.70 9.71 5.13
N LEU A 285 -2.81 8.88 6.17
CA LEU A 285 -2.11 9.05 7.46
C LEU A 285 -0.58 9.14 7.34
N TYR A 286 0.01 8.44 6.37
CA TYR A 286 1.45 8.46 6.11
C TYR A 286 1.96 9.84 5.68
N TYR A 287 1.07 10.72 5.20
CA TYR A 287 1.33 12.12 4.91
C TYR A 287 0.79 13.03 6.01
N GLU A 288 -0.53 13.01 6.25
CA GLU A 288 -1.22 13.92 7.17
C GLU A 288 -0.66 13.87 8.60
N LYS A 289 -0.25 12.70 9.05
CA LYS A 289 0.24 12.42 10.42
C LYS A 289 1.52 11.60 10.37
N ASN A 290 2.44 11.96 9.48
CA ASN A 290 3.64 11.19 9.16
C ASN A 290 4.42 10.75 10.41
N LYS A 291 4.74 11.67 11.33
CA LYS A 291 5.48 11.32 12.55
C LYS A 291 4.76 10.26 13.37
N ALA A 292 3.47 10.41 13.62
CA ALA A 292 2.68 9.45 14.40
C ALA A 292 2.58 8.10 13.70
N PHE A 293 2.44 8.11 12.37
CA PHE A 293 2.42 6.92 11.54
C PHE A 293 3.76 6.16 11.62
N VAL A 294 4.87 6.83 11.34
CA VAL A 294 6.21 6.25 11.35
C VAL A 294 6.59 5.72 12.73
N ASP A 295 6.35 6.49 13.80
CA ASP A 295 6.63 6.06 15.17
C ASP A 295 5.82 4.81 15.55
N THR A 296 4.58 4.70 15.04
CA THR A 296 3.70 3.57 15.30
C THR A 296 4.20 2.31 14.59
N VAL A 297 4.58 2.43 13.31
CA VAL A 297 5.18 1.34 12.54
C VAL A 297 6.48 0.86 13.19
N ASN A 298 7.38 1.77 13.52
CA ASN A 298 8.69 1.43 14.12
C ASN A 298 8.54 0.70 15.45
N ARG A 299 7.64 1.15 16.33
CA ARG A 299 7.35 0.46 17.59
C ARG A 299 6.86 -0.95 17.36
N PHE A 300 5.98 -1.16 16.39
CA PHE A 300 5.46 -2.49 16.08
C PHE A 300 6.57 -3.41 15.55
N VAL A 301 7.33 -2.96 14.55
CA VAL A 301 8.42 -3.74 13.93
C VAL A 301 9.47 -4.17 14.98
N ASN A 302 9.81 -3.29 15.91
CA ASN A 302 10.75 -3.59 16.98
C ASN A 302 10.24 -4.61 18.01
N THR A 303 8.92 -4.74 18.16
CA THR A 303 8.29 -5.68 19.10
C THR A 303 7.89 -7.00 18.45
N ALA A 304 7.75 -7.06 17.15
CA ALA A 304 7.38 -8.25 16.38
C ALA A 304 8.59 -9.12 15.95
N LYS A 305 9.68 -9.05 16.72
CA LYS A 305 10.94 -9.81 16.46
C LYS A 305 10.81 -11.28 16.84
#